data_5fb463966da43532a8862c2b414ffa09
#
_entry.id   5fb463966da43532a8862c2b414ffa09
#
_cell.length_a   1.000
_cell.length_b   1.000
_cell.length_c   1.000
_cell.angle_alpha   90.00
_cell.angle_beta   90.00
_cell.angle_gamma   90.00
#
_symmetry.space_group_name_H-M   'P 1'
#
loop_
_entity.id
_entity.type
_entity.pdbx_description
1 polymer ?
#
loop_
_entity_poly.entity_id
_entity_poly.type
_entity_poly.pdbx_seq_one_letter_code
_entity_poly.pdbx_strand_id
1 'polypeptide(L)'
;SLNEWAWLGNTTLTAAQTTAFVNALKDLAVTGITPMASNGGKTQTFTFAEGGLYLIVDQSGKLVVEDNDTHKLVWNGNAPILAGTAITGAAPSVNNATGVLAAAGVVDLKSSKEETTKAGAVTWQKVDKNAAALTGAEFQVYEGDVSGLSADELKAKTPLKFNGSNGAYSLPTANADGTYPEGATDTLQSNAEGKYTLNGLKLNTTYTVIETKVPTGYNGTFVGKFTITTGATADAAATFAGKDAWNLSKDNKGTFQVTNVKNITQLPLTGAAGTMLFSVIGLLIAGAAVTVFVKSRSTKRALNA
;
A
#
# COMPACT_ATOMS: atom_id res chain seq x y z
N SER A 1 31.66 -29.11 -25.38
CA SER A 1 32.50 -28.51 -26.46
C SER A 1 31.69 -27.51 -27.26
N LEU A 2 32.35 -26.57 -27.95
CA LEU A 2 31.65 -25.54 -28.76
C LEU A 2 30.80 -26.15 -29.89
N ASN A 3 31.15 -27.35 -30.34
CA ASN A 3 30.35 -28.08 -31.34
C ASN A 3 28.97 -28.50 -30.81
N GLU A 4 28.82 -28.68 -29.52
CA GLU A 4 27.51 -28.99 -28.89
C GLU A 4 26.54 -27.83 -28.93
N TRP A 5 27.01 -26.61 -29.11
CA TRP A 5 26.16 -25.41 -29.20
C TRP A 5 25.92 -24.95 -30.64
N ALA A 6 26.50 -25.65 -31.64
CA ALA A 6 26.34 -25.29 -33.04
C ALA A 6 24.88 -25.34 -33.53
N TRP A 7 24.03 -26.10 -32.85
CA TRP A 7 22.60 -26.19 -33.17
C TRP A 7 21.87 -24.83 -32.92
N LEU A 8 22.36 -24.01 -31.99
CA LEU A 8 21.78 -22.68 -31.74
C LEU A 8 21.85 -21.76 -32.96
N GLY A 9 22.91 -21.87 -33.76
CA GLY A 9 23.08 -21.11 -35.01
C GLY A 9 22.18 -21.58 -36.14
N ASN A 10 21.68 -22.80 -36.07
CA ASN A 10 20.88 -23.43 -37.11
C ASN A 10 19.39 -23.56 -36.76
N THR A 11 18.99 -23.10 -35.56
CA THR A 11 17.61 -23.20 -35.09
C THR A 11 16.99 -21.83 -35.06
N THR A 12 15.82 -21.66 -35.70
CA THR A 12 15.05 -20.44 -35.60
C THR A 12 14.27 -20.48 -34.29
N LEU A 13 14.77 -19.79 -33.28
CA LEU A 13 14.04 -19.62 -32.01
C LEU A 13 13.17 -18.38 -32.06
N THR A 14 11.97 -18.49 -31.54
CA THR A 14 11.13 -17.32 -31.27
C THR A 14 11.76 -16.48 -30.16
N ALA A 15 11.41 -15.20 -30.07
CA ALA A 15 11.89 -14.32 -29.00
C ALA A 15 11.56 -14.89 -27.60
N ALA A 16 10.38 -15.52 -27.42
CA ALA A 16 9.99 -16.16 -26.18
C ALA A 16 10.89 -17.37 -25.84
N GLN A 17 11.19 -18.20 -26.81
CA GLN A 17 12.07 -19.36 -26.62
C GLN A 17 13.51 -18.92 -26.32
N THR A 18 14.02 -17.91 -27.01
CA THR A 18 15.34 -17.31 -26.71
C THR A 18 15.38 -16.78 -25.29
N THR A 19 14.37 -16.03 -24.87
CA THR A 19 14.29 -15.49 -23.51
C THR A 19 14.24 -16.61 -22.46
N ALA A 20 13.41 -17.64 -22.68
CA ALA A 20 13.31 -18.78 -21.77
C ALA A 20 14.63 -19.54 -21.66
N PHE A 21 15.32 -19.74 -22.78
CA PHE A 21 16.63 -20.41 -22.82
C PHE A 21 17.71 -19.62 -22.07
N VAL A 22 17.80 -18.30 -22.30
CA VAL A 22 18.77 -17.46 -21.64
C VAL A 22 18.50 -17.34 -20.13
N ASN A 23 17.25 -17.28 -19.73
CA ASN A 23 16.86 -17.30 -18.32
C ASN A 23 17.21 -18.64 -17.65
N ALA A 24 16.99 -19.76 -18.31
CA ALA A 24 17.39 -21.07 -17.81
C ALA A 24 18.91 -21.19 -17.63
N LEU A 25 19.70 -20.59 -18.54
CA LEU A 25 21.15 -20.52 -18.38
C LEU A 25 21.57 -19.65 -17.20
N LYS A 26 20.85 -18.55 -16.96
CA LYS A 26 21.10 -17.67 -15.81
C LYS A 26 20.88 -18.40 -14.48
N ASP A 27 19.85 -19.26 -14.43
CA ASP A 27 19.46 -19.98 -13.21
C ASP A 27 20.35 -21.22 -12.96
N LEU A 28 21.06 -21.70 -13.97
CA LEU A 28 22.11 -22.70 -13.82
C LEU A 28 23.35 -22.03 -13.19
N ALA A 29 23.37 -21.92 -11.88
CA ALA A 29 24.38 -21.26 -11.06
C ALA A 29 25.81 -21.39 -11.65
N VAL A 30 26.30 -20.34 -12.22
CA VAL A 30 27.60 -20.34 -12.90
C VAL A 30 28.68 -20.17 -11.84
N THR A 31 29.46 -21.20 -11.63
CA THR A 31 30.71 -21.11 -10.89
C THR A 31 31.73 -20.39 -11.75
N GLY A 32 32.43 -19.40 -11.22
CA GLY A 32 33.48 -18.68 -11.96
C GLY A 32 33.01 -17.38 -12.63
N ILE A 33 31.99 -16.74 -12.10
CA ILE A 33 31.56 -15.42 -12.54
C ILE A 33 32.66 -14.40 -12.25
N THR A 34 33.07 -13.65 -13.29
CA THR A 34 33.91 -12.47 -13.13
C THR A 34 33.01 -11.25 -13.13
N PRO A 35 32.74 -10.62 -11.97
CA PRO A 35 31.97 -9.39 -11.92
C PRO A 35 32.71 -8.28 -12.67
N MET A 36 31.99 -7.56 -13.53
CA MET A 36 32.54 -6.40 -14.23
C MET A 36 31.79 -5.15 -13.73
N ALA A 37 32.53 -4.20 -13.17
CA ALA A 37 31.95 -2.95 -12.72
C ALA A 37 31.50 -2.09 -13.91
N SER A 38 30.35 -1.44 -13.78
CA SER A 38 29.90 -0.43 -14.75
C SER A 38 30.88 0.76 -14.74
N ASN A 39 31.23 1.26 -15.90
CA ASN A 39 31.99 2.49 -16.03
C ASN A 39 31.17 3.77 -15.92
N GLY A 40 29.85 3.64 -15.65
CA GLY A 40 28.92 4.76 -15.57
C GLY A 40 28.58 5.43 -16.91
N GLY A 41 29.15 4.93 -18.02
CA GLY A 41 28.90 5.45 -19.36
C GLY A 41 27.75 4.75 -20.08
N LYS A 42 27.35 5.31 -21.23
CA LYS A 42 26.29 4.73 -22.08
C LYS A 42 26.72 3.46 -22.79
N THR A 43 28.02 3.23 -22.90
CA THR A 43 28.65 2.06 -23.56
C THR A 43 29.76 1.50 -22.68
N GLN A 44 29.88 0.20 -22.66
CA GLN A 44 30.97 -0.50 -21.99
C GLN A 44 31.54 -1.55 -22.93
N THR A 45 32.85 -1.63 -23.01
CA THR A 45 33.54 -2.64 -23.83
C THR A 45 33.99 -3.79 -22.94
N PHE A 46 33.62 -4.99 -23.33
CA PHE A 46 34.07 -6.23 -22.72
C PHE A 46 35.06 -6.89 -23.67
N THR A 47 36.25 -7.25 -23.16
CA THR A 47 37.23 -8.00 -23.91
C THR A 47 37.34 -9.42 -23.35
N PHE A 48 37.08 -10.41 -24.17
CA PHE A 48 37.16 -11.81 -23.78
C PHE A 48 38.49 -12.36 -24.27
N ALA A 49 39.23 -13.01 -23.39
CA ALA A 49 40.56 -13.55 -23.70
C ALA A 49 40.51 -14.79 -24.62
N GLU A 50 39.40 -15.52 -24.57
CA GLU A 50 39.19 -16.75 -25.32
C GLU A 50 37.97 -16.66 -26.22
N GLY A 51 37.98 -17.42 -27.32
CA GLY A 51 36.81 -17.61 -28.16
C GLY A 51 35.77 -18.47 -27.45
N GLY A 52 34.52 -18.05 -27.43
CA GLY A 52 33.49 -18.81 -26.74
C GLY A 52 32.10 -18.17 -26.77
N LEU A 53 31.22 -18.80 -26.00
CA LEU A 53 29.89 -18.32 -25.75
C LEU A 53 29.83 -17.73 -24.33
N TYR A 54 29.41 -16.48 -24.22
CA TYR A 54 29.36 -15.72 -22.97
C TYR A 54 27.98 -15.32 -22.65
N LEU A 55 27.56 -15.56 -21.39
CA LEU A 55 26.31 -15.06 -20.83
C LEU A 55 26.64 -13.80 -20.02
N ILE A 56 26.08 -12.68 -20.45
CA ILE A 56 26.20 -11.40 -19.76
C ILE A 56 24.91 -11.19 -18.95
N VAL A 57 25.02 -11.06 -17.63
CA VAL A 57 23.91 -10.92 -16.72
C VAL A 57 24.04 -9.62 -15.95
N ASP A 58 22.99 -8.80 -15.99
CA ASP A 58 22.89 -7.64 -15.14
C ASP A 58 22.56 -8.09 -13.70
N GLN A 59 23.43 -7.78 -12.76
CA GLN A 59 23.29 -8.11 -11.36
C GLN A 59 22.69 -6.96 -10.51
N SER A 60 22.43 -5.80 -11.11
CA SER A 60 21.88 -4.64 -10.40
C SER A 60 20.45 -4.86 -9.88
N GLY A 61 19.74 -5.83 -10.46
CA GLY A 61 18.36 -6.11 -10.07
C GLY A 61 17.40 -4.98 -10.41
N LYS A 62 16.30 -4.89 -9.64
CA LYS A 62 15.36 -3.78 -9.75
C LYS A 62 15.91 -2.55 -9.04
N LEU A 63 15.95 -1.42 -9.74
CA LEU A 63 16.37 -0.13 -9.19
C LEU A 63 15.16 0.81 -9.15
N VAL A 64 14.81 1.29 -7.96
CA VAL A 64 13.85 2.38 -7.82
C VAL A 64 14.57 3.67 -8.21
N VAL A 65 14.16 4.24 -9.33
CA VAL A 65 14.75 5.48 -9.88
C VAL A 65 14.05 6.70 -9.32
N GLU A 66 12.74 6.60 -9.15
CA GLU A 66 11.91 7.66 -8.63
C GLU A 66 10.73 7.06 -7.84
N ASP A 67 10.47 7.63 -6.68
CA ASP A 67 9.31 7.29 -5.85
C ASP A 67 8.85 8.55 -5.13
N ASN A 68 7.80 9.15 -5.65
CA ASN A 68 7.22 10.38 -5.13
C ASN A 68 5.71 10.21 -4.86
N ASP A 69 5.02 11.30 -4.52
CA ASP A 69 3.60 11.27 -4.17
C ASP A 69 2.68 10.93 -5.34
N THR A 70 3.14 11.03 -6.57
CA THR A 70 2.33 10.85 -7.78
C THR A 70 2.64 9.58 -8.55
N HIS A 71 3.88 9.12 -8.54
CA HIS A 71 4.28 7.89 -9.23
C HIS A 71 5.51 7.23 -8.63
N LYS A 72 5.68 5.98 -8.99
CA LYS A 72 6.88 5.19 -8.73
C LYS A 72 7.43 4.68 -10.04
N LEU A 73 8.72 4.92 -10.28
CA LEU A 73 9.45 4.46 -11.45
C LEU A 73 10.51 3.45 -11.03
N VAL A 74 10.40 2.24 -11.56
CA VAL A 74 11.34 1.15 -11.30
C VAL A 74 11.98 0.70 -12.60
N TRP A 75 13.30 0.62 -12.62
CA TRP A 75 14.04 -0.05 -13.67
C TRP A 75 14.21 -1.52 -13.32
N ASN A 76 13.85 -2.40 -14.25
CA ASN A 76 13.90 -3.85 -14.05
C ASN A 76 15.24 -4.47 -14.45
N GLY A 77 16.31 -3.71 -14.55
CA GLY A 77 17.60 -4.18 -15.02
C GLY A 77 17.59 -4.58 -16.52
N ASN A 78 18.69 -5.09 -16.99
CA ASN A 78 18.80 -5.53 -18.37
C ASN A 78 18.49 -7.02 -18.50
N ALA A 79 17.82 -7.39 -19.60
CA ALA A 79 17.65 -8.80 -19.93
C ALA A 79 19.04 -9.47 -20.12
N PRO A 80 19.21 -10.74 -19.71
CA PRO A 80 20.43 -11.48 -19.95
C PRO A 80 20.75 -11.56 -21.45
N ILE A 81 22.03 -11.45 -21.81
CA ILE A 81 22.47 -11.43 -23.18
C ILE A 81 23.44 -12.60 -23.41
N LEU A 82 23.24 -13.33 -24.51
CA LEU A 82 24.15 -14.35 -24.97
C LEU A 82 25.01 -13.78 -26.11
N ALA A 83 26.29 -13.71 -25.91
CA ALA A 83 27.26 -13.19 -26.90
C ALA A 83 28.26 -14.27 -27.29
N GLY A 84 28.50 -14.43 -28.59
CA GLY A 84 29.50 -15.30 -29.11
C GLY A 84 30.71 -14.49 -29.57
N THR A 85 31.91 -15.01 -29.34
CA THR A 85 33.14 -14.46 -29.93
C THR A 85 33.58 -15.30 -31.12
N ALA A 86 34.31 -14.69 -32.05
CA ALA A 86 34.92 -15.42 -33.17
C ALA A 86 35.84 -16.51 -32.63
N ILE A 87 35.68 -17.74 -33.12
CA ILE A 87 36.51 -18.88 -32.77
C ILE A 87 37.47 -19.11 -33.93
N THR A 88 38.74 -18.96 -33.66
CA THR A 88 39.78 -19.21 -34.69
C THR A 88 39.76 -20.68 -35.09
N GLY A 89 39.55 -20.98 -36.38
CA GLY A 89 39.55 -22.35 -36.91
C GLY A 89 38.20 -23.03 -36.98
N ALA A 90 37.10 -22.40 -36.52
CA ALA A 90 35.75 -22.90 -36.76
C ALA A 90 35.29 -22.46 -38.16
N ALA A 91 34.64 -23.36 -38.89
CA ALA A 91 33.99 -23.02 -40.16
C ALA A 91 32.97 -21.88 -39.95
N PRO A 92 32.85 -20.90 -40.85
CA PRO A 92 32.00 -19.71 -40.69
C PRO A 92 30.49 -19.98 -40.79
N SER A 93 30.05 -21.12 -40.36
CA SER A 93 28.64 -21.55 -40.45
C SER A 93 27.76 -21.17 -39.26
N VAL A 94 28.32 -20.53 -38.25
CA VAL A 94 27.50 -19.90 -37.21
C VAL A 94 27.10 -18.53 -37.73
N ASN A 95 26.04 -18.52 -38.51
CA ASN A 95 25.57 -17.34 -39.18
C ASN A 95 24.78 -16.46 -38.24
N ASN A 96 25.21 -15.23 -38.05
CA ASN A 96 24.57 -14.17 -37.25
C ASN A 96 23.16 -13.80 -37.70
N ALA A 97 22.57 -14.42 -38.69
CA ALA A 97 21.31 -14.03 -39.27
C ALA A 97 20.12 -14.14 -38.30
N THR A 98 20.28 -14.79 -37.17
CA THR A 98 19.17 -15.01 -36.20
C THR A 98 19.28 -14.17 -34.91
N GLY A 99 20.28 -13.33 -34.75
CA GLY A 99 20.40 -12.44 -33.58
C GLY A 99 20.71 -13.11 -32.25
N VAL A 100 20.97 -14.42 -32.23
CA VAL A 100 21.24 -15.19 -31.00
C VAL A 100 22.73 -15.14 -30.63
N LEU A 101 23.60 -15.02 -31.64
CA LEU A 101 25.05 -14.95 -31.47
C LEU A 101 25.58 -13.73 -32.24
N ALA A 102 25.86 -12.67 -31.54
CA ALA A 102 26.59 -11.54 -32.13
C ALA A 102 28.10 -11.81 -32.04
N ALA A 103 28.74 -12.04 -33.19
CA ALA A 103 30.22 -11.94 -33.24
C ALA A 103 30.61 -10.49 -33.03
N ALA A 104 31.68 -10.23 -32.27
CA ALA A 104 32.25 -8.93 -31.95
C ALA A 104 31.48 -7.73 -32.51
N GLY A 105 30.60 -7.13 -31.72
CA GLY A 105 29.74 -6.04 -32.16
C GLY A 105 29.13 -5.30 -30.98
N VAL A 106 28.37 -4.30 -31.28
CA VAL A 106 27.59 -3.56 -30.27
C VAL A 106 26.30 -4.35 -29.98
N VAL A 107 26.10 -4.68 -28.71
CA VAL A 107 24.84 -5.27 -28.24
C VAL A 107 24.10 -4.21 -27.47
N ASP A 108 22.92 -3.87 -27.94
CA ASP A 108 22.04 -2.94 -27.23
C ASP A 108 21.38 -3.63 -26.02
N LEU A 109 21.63 -3.07 -24.86
CA LEU A 109 21.00 -3.53 -23.63
C LEU A 109 19.52 -3.18 -23.66
N LYS A 110 18.68 -4.17 -23.36
CA LYS A 110 17.23 -3.98 -23.23
C LYS A 110 16.85 -3.98 -21.76
N SER A 111 16.76 -2.79 -21.20
CA SER A 111 16.11 -2.57 -19.91
C SER A 111 14.62 -2.32 -20.11
N SER A 112 13.83 -2.65 -19.14
CA SER A 112 12.43 -2.24 -19.07
C SER A 112 12.20 -1.33 -17.86
N LYS A 113 11.22 -0.46 -17.97
CA LYS A 113 10.76 0.36 -16.86
C LYS A 113 9.35 -0.03 -16.51
N GLU A 114 9.06 0.00 -15.23
CA GLU A 114 7.73 -0.14 -14.68
C GLU A 114 7.38 1.17 -13.99
N GLU A 115 6.31 1.80 -14.42
CA GLU A 115 5.82 3.03 -13.85
C GLU A 115 4.46 2.76 -13.22
N THR A 116 4.32 3.06 -11.94
CA THR A 116 3.09 2.92 -11.19
C THR A 116 2.61 4.28 -10.77
N THR A 117 1.44 4.69 -11.26
CA THR A 117 0.78 5.92 -10.84
C THR A 117 0.14 5.71 -9.49
N LYS A 118 0.22 6.72 -8.63
CA LYS A 118 -0.39 6.73 -7.30
C LYS A 118 -1.64 7.60 -7.29
N ALA A 119 -2.51 7.36 -6.30
CA ALA A 119 -3.71 8.17 -6.10
C ALA A 119 -3.37 9.60 -5.68
N GLY A 120 -4.22 10.53 -6.04
CA GLY A 120 -4.17 11.89 -5.53
C GLY A 120 -4.30 11.95 -4.00
N ALA A 121 -3.98 13.10 -3.43
CA ALA A 121 -4.04 13.31 -2.00
C ALA A 121 -5.44 13.08 -1.44
N VAL A 122 -5.54 12.35 -0.33
CA VAL A 122 -6.79 12.19 0.43
C VAL A 122 -6.71 12.96 1.74
N THR A 123 -7.78 13.68 2.07
CA THR A 123 -7.80 14.58 3.24
C THR A 123 -9.05 14.37 4.06
N TRP A 124 -8.90 14.36 5.38
CA TRP A 124 -10.01 14.43 6.33
C TRP A 124 -9.67 15.39 7.47
N GLN A 125 -10.67 15.72 8.29
CA GLN A 125 -10.51 16.67 9.38
C GLN A 125 -11.04 16.10 10.70
N LYS A 126 -10.31 16.32 11.77
CA LYS A 126 -10.72 16.04 13.15
C LYS A 126 -11.43 17.25 13.75
N VAL A 127 -12.64 17.05 14.26
CA VAL A 127 -13.47 18.14 14.76
C VAL A 127 -14.20 17.76 16.06
N ASP A 128 -14.71 18.77 16.75
CA ASP A 128 -15.68 18.60 17.83
C ASP A 128 -17.13 18.54 17.30
N LYS A 129 -18.11 18.43 18.18
CA LYS A 129 -19.54 18.40 17.84
C LYS A 129 -20.06 19.67 17.14
N ASN A 130 -19.33 20.78 17.24
CA ASN A 130 -19.66 22.06 16.61
C ASN A 130 -18.85 22.31 15.32
N ALA A 131 -18.14 21.29 14.82
CA ALA A 131 -17.23 21.35 13.68
C ALA A 131 -15.99 22.24 13.92
N ALA A 132 -15.64 22.55 15.16
CA ALA A 132 -14.38 23.21 15.47
C ALA A 132 -13.23 22.20 15.40
N ALA A 133 -12.10 22.62 14.82
CA ALA A 133 -10.92 21.77 14.65
C ALA A 133 -10.39 21.25 15.99
N LEU A 134 -9.96 19.99 15.99
CA LEU A 134 -9.34 19.33 17.14
C LEU A 134 -7.95 18.81 16.78
N THR A 135 -7.01 19.00 17.68
CA THR A 135 -5.66 18.42 17.62
C THR A 135 -5.47 17.35 18.70
N GLY A 136 -4.42 16.56 18.59
CA GLY A 136 -4.05 15.55 19.61
C GLY A 136 -4.79 14.22 19.47
N ALA A 137 -5.59 14.02 18.44
CA ALA A 137 -6.06 12.70 18.04
C ALA A 137 -4.97 11.95 17.29
N GLU A 138 -4.93 10.61 17.46
CA GLU A 138 -4.02 9.74 16.74
C GLU A 138 -4.80 8.71 15.93
N PHE A 139 -4.34 8.47 14.70
CA PHE A 139 -4.95 7.50 13.80
C PHE A 139 -3.92 6.50 13.29
N GLN A 140 -4.40 5.30 13.01
CA GLN A 140 -3.66 4.28 12.25
C GLN A 140 -4.41 3.94 10.96
N VAL A 141 -3.66 3.57 9.93
CA VAL A 141 -4.18 3.22 8.61
C VAL A 141 -3.79 1.79 8.25
N TYR A 142 -4.75 1.03 7.78
CA TYR A 142 -4.58 -0.36 7.36
C TYR A 142 -4.96 -0.50 5.89
N GLU A 143 -4.22 -1.28 5.11
CA GLU A 143 -4.62 -1.65 3.75
C GLU A 143 -5.77 -2.68 3.81
N GLY A 144 -6.80 -2.47 3.03
CA GLY A 144 -8.02 -3.28 3.02
C GLY A 144 -9.13 -2.76 3.94
N ASP A 145 -10.32 -3.36 3.83
CA ASP A 145 -11.42 -3.10 4.77
C ASP A 145 -11.31 -4.04 5.99
N VAL A 146 -10.69 -3.53 7.05
CA VAL A 146 -10.59 -4.21 8.35
C VAL A 146 -11.60 -3.65 9.37
N SER A 147 -12.58 -2.87 8.92
CA SER A 147 -13.53 -2.18 9.81
C SER A 147 -14.42 -3.12 10.62
N GLY A 148 -14.65 -4.34 10.14
CA GLY A 148 -15.45 -5.36 10.82
C GLY A 148 -14.67 -6.25 11.78
N LEU A 149 -13.34 -6.13 11.86
CA LEU A 149 -12.53 -6.95 12.74
C LEU A 149 -12.73 -6.58 14.21
N SER A 150 -12.69 -7.58 15.08
CA SER A 150 -12.59 -7.40 16.53
C SER A 150 -11.25 -6.79 16.93
N ALA A 151 -11.16 -6.29 18.16
CA ALA A 151 -9.92 -5.71 18.68
C ALA A 151 -8.74 -6.70 18.68
N ASP A 152 -9.00 -7.98 18.94
CA ASP A 152 -7.96 -9.00 18.96
C ASP A 152 -7.50 -9.40 17.55
N GLU A 153 -8.42 -9.49 16.59
CA GLU A 153 -8.07 -9.72 15.19
C GLU A 153 -7.30 -8.53 14.61
N LEU A 154 -7.62 -7.30 15.01
CA LEU A 154 -6.93 -6.11 14.57
C LEU A 154 -5.49 -6.04 15.10
N LYS A 155 -5.21 -6.54 16.32
CA LYS A 155 -3.85 -6.64 16.86
C LYS A 155 -2.92 -7.53 16.01
N ALA A 156 -3.49 -8.49 15.27
CA ALA A 156 -2.73 -9.35 14.35
C ALA A 156 -2.44 -8.66 13.00
N LYS A 157 -2.99 -7.46 12.75
CA LYS A 157 -2.75 -6.67 11.56
C LYS A 157 -1.65 -5.65 11.80
N THR A 158 -0.82 -5.45 10.79
CA THR A 158 0.21 -4.42 10.83
C THR A 158 -0.31 -3.15 10.17
N PRO A 159 -0.35 -2.00 10.86
CA PRO A 159 -0.70 -0.74 10.24
C PRO A 159 0.38 -0.30 9.25
N LEU A 160 -0.03 0.45 8.24
CA LEU A 160 0.89 1.08 7.31
C LEU A 160 1.71 2.15 8.03
N LYS A 161 2.96 2.33 7.59
CA LYS A 161 3.83 3.40 8.07
C LYS A 161 3.98 4.48 7.01
N PHE A 162 4.05 5.71 7.45
CA PHE A 162 4.11 6.89 6.60
C PHE A 162 5.31 7.76 6.96
N ASN A 163 5.90 8.39 5.96
CA ASN A 163 6.83 9.49 6.16
C ASN A 163 6.03 10.80 6.34
N GLY A 164 6.50 11.67 7.19
CA GLY A 164 5.87 12.96 7.40
C GLY A 164 5.42 13.19 8.84
N SER A 165 4.83 14.35 9.08
CA SER A 165 4.34 14.81 10.39
C SER A 165 3.36 15.95 10.21
N ASN A 166 2.78 16.43 11.31
CA ASN A 166 1.96 17.63 11.33
C ASN A 166 0.84 17.63 10.25
N GLY A 167 0.13 16.50 10.15
CA GLY A 167 -1.00 16.35 9.25
C GLY A 167 -0.66 16.09 7.79
N ALA A 168 0.60 16.08 7.37
CA ALA A 168 1.01 15.79 6.01
C ALA A 168 1.89 14.53 5.98
N TYR A 169 1.40 13.51 5.28
CA TYR A 169 2.00 12.19 5.27
C TYR A 169 2.04 11.60 3.87
N SER A 170 3.10 10.86 3.56
CA SER A 170 3.25 10.11 2.31
C SER A 170 3.55 8.65 2.60
N LEU A 171 2.88 7.75 1.89
CA LEU A 171 3.12 6.32 1.98
C LEU A 171 4.43 5.99 1.24
N PRO A 172 5.51 5.65 1.96
CA PRO A 172 6.77 5.28 1.31
C PRO A 172 6.65 3.88 0.69
N THR A 173 7.54 3.59 -0.24
CA THR A 173 7.74 2.21 -0.67
C THR A 173 8.45 1.43 0.43
N ALA A 174 7.91 0.27 0.77
CA ALA A 174 8.63 -0.67 1.63
C ALA A 174 9.91 -1.16 0.95
N ASN A 175 10.94 -1.41 1.74
CA ASN A 175 12.18 -2.04 1.29
C ASN A 175 11.91 -3.47 0.75
N ALA A 176 12.87 -4.06 0.08
CA ALA A 176 12.75 -5.42 -0.47
C ALA A 176 12.48 -6.51 0.60
N ASP A 177 12.90 -6.27 1.83
CA ASP A 177 12.66 -7.12 3.00
C ASP A 177 11.31 -6.85 3.70
N GLY A 178 10.49 -5.94 3.16
CA GLY A 178 9.20 -5.54 3.72
C GLY A 178 9.30 -4.52 4.85
N THR A 179 10.49 -4.06 5.22
CA THR A 179 10.66 -2.98 6.19
C THR A 179 10.36 -1.61 5.59
N TYR A 180 10.07 -0.64 6.44
CA TYR A 180 9.87 0.74 6.03
C TYR A 180 11.15 1.57 6.23
N PRO A 181 11.32 2.68 5.48
CA PRO A 181 12.41 3.62 5.70
C PRO A 181 12.48 4.10 7.14
N GLU A 182 13.68 4.44 7.60
CA GLU A 182 13.89 5.03 8.91
C GLU A 182 13.07 6.31 9.09
N GLY A 183 12.46 6.49 10.27
CA GLY A 183 11.60 7.64 10.58
C GLY A 183 10.14 7.49 10.13
N ALA A 184 9.77 6.42 9.43
CA ALA A 184 8.37 6.16 9.10
C ALA A 184 7.55 5.81 10.35
N THR A 185 6.40 6.48 10.51
CA THR A 185 5.48 6.31 11.65
C THR A 185 4.18 5.64 11.23
N ASP A 186 3.62 4.80 12.09
CA ASP A 186 2.26 4.26 11.95
C ASP A 186 1.21 5.10 12.68
N THR A 187 1.64 6.12 13.41
CA THR A 187 0.77 6.98 14.21
C THR A 187 0.68 8.35 13.57
N LEU A 188 -0.50 8.67 13.04
CA LEU A 188 -0.76 9.93 12.36
C LEU A 188 -1.36 10.96 13.32
N GLN A 189 -0.85 12.17 13.31
CA GLN A 189 -1.35 13.32 14.07
C GLN A 189 -1.75 14.45 13.12
N SER A 190 -2.73 15.26 13.50
CA SER A 190 -3.19 16.39 12.68
C SER A 190 -2.22 17.57 12.70
N ASN A 191 -2.42 18.47 11.74
CA ASN A 191 -1.92 19.83 11.85
C ASN A 191 -2.76 20.67 12.85
N ALA A 192 -2.45 21.95 12.96
CA ALA A 192 -3.15 22.88 13.86
C ALA A 192 -4.64 23.06 13.52
N GLU A 193 -5.02 22.85 12.25
CA GLU A 193 -6.40 22.91 11.75
C GLU A 193 -7.14 21.57 11.84
N GLY A 194 -6.58 20.59 12.55
CA GLY A 194 -7.18 19.26 12.69
C GLY A 194 -7.15 18.43 11.41
N LYS A 195 -6.36 18.81 10.39
CA LYS A 195 -6.32 18.15 9.08
C LYS A 195 -5.29 17.04 9.02
N TYR A 196 -5.63 16.02 8.25
CA TYR A 196 -4.76 14.92 7.84
C TYR A 196 -4.80 14.83 6.33
N THR A 197 -3.64 14.72 5.71
CA THR A 197 -3.47 14.52 4.26
C THR A 197 -2.56 13.34 4.03
N LEU A 198 -3.01 12.36 3.26
CA LEU A 198 -2.22 11.21 2.83
C LEU A 198 -1.96 11.30 1.34
N ASN A 199 -0.70 11.15 0.96
CA ASN A 199 -0.22 11.05 -0.40
C ASN A 199 0.35 9.66 -0.67
N GLY A 200 0.52 9.33 -1.94
CA GLY A 200 1.24 8.12 -2.35
C GLY A 200 0.46 6.82 -2.18
N LEU A 201 -0.84 6.87 -1.94
CA LEU A 201 -1.68 5.69 -1.84
C LEU A 201 -1.80 4.98 -3.20
N LYS A 202 -2.00 3.67 -3.19
CA LYS A 202 -2.24 2.89 -4.42
C LYS A 202 -3.60 3.27 -5.02
N LEU A 203 -3.70 3.22 -6.34
CA LEU A 203 -4.98 3.34 -7.05
C LEU A 203 -5.89 2.15 -6.75
N ASN A 204 -7.18 2.35 -6.87
CA ASN A 204 -8.21 1.30 -6.78
C ASN A 204 -8.12 0.45 -5.50
N THR A 205 -7.71 1.07 -4.40
CA THR A 205 -7.40 0.37 -3.15
C THR A 205 -8.22 0.94 -2.00
N THR A 206 -8.74 0.06 -1.17
CA THR A 206 -9.44 0.44 0.06
C THR A 206 -8.48 0.44 1.24
N TYR A 207 -8.59 1.45 2.08
CA TYR A 207 -7.85 1.61 3.33
C TYR A 207 -8.83 1.81 4.47
N THR A 208 -8.54 1.26 5.63
CA THR A 208 -9.30 1.52 6.86
C THR A 208 -8.50 2.44 7.77
N VAL A 209 -9.12 3.52 8.21
CA VAL A 209 -8.55 4.49 9.14
C VAL A 209 -9.27 4.36 10.48
N ILE A 210 -8.49 4.19 11.55
CA ILE A 210 -9.00 3.96 12.91
C ILE A 210 -8.38 4.96 13.87
N GLU A 211 -9.22 5.67 14.63
CA GLU A 211 -8.76 6.53 15.72
C GLU A 211 -8.31 5.66 16.90
N THR A 212 -7.02 5.78 17.25
CA THR A 212 -6.40 5.01 18.33
C THR A 212 -6.28 5.80 19.63
N LYS A 213 -6.34 7.14 19.54
CA LYS A 213 -6.34 8.03 20.68
C LYS A 213 -7.18 9.25 20.41
N VAL A 214 -8.06 9.58 21.33
CA VAL A 214 -8.87 10.80 21.28
C VAL A 214 -8.12 11.99 21.87
N PRO A 215 -8.46 13.24 21.48
CA PRO A 215 -7.94 14.45 22.11
C PRO A 215 -8.22 14.49 23.62
N THR A 216 -7.35 15.17 24.36
CA THR A 216 -7.54 15.37 25.80
C THR A 216 -8.89 16.01 26.11
N GLY A 217 -9.64 15.46 27.07
CA GLY A 217 -10.96 15.94 27.47
C GLY A 217 -12.13 15.38 26.66
N TYR A 218 -11.88 14.45 25.74
CA TYR A 218 -12.89 13.72 25.00
C TYR A 218 -13.02 12.27 25.48
N ASN A 219 -14.14 11.63 25.20
CA ASN A 219 -14.42 10.28 25.68
C ASN A 219 -13.87 9.23 24.73
N GLY A 220 -12.90 8.43 25.20
CA GLY A 220 -12.23 7.39 24.43
C GLY A 220 -13.07 6.16 24.07
N THR A 221 -14.31 6.06 24.57
CA THR A 221 -15.25 5.02 24.13
C THR A 221 -15.80 5.31 22.73
N PHE A 222 -15.85 6.58 22.34
CA PHE A 222 -16.43 7.04 21.09
C PHE A 222 -15.32 7.42 20.10
N VAL A 223 -14.76 6.44 19.42
CA VAL A 223 -13.67 6.61 18.46
C VAL A 223 -14.21 6.56 17.03
N GLY A 224 -13.59 7.36 16.16
CA GLY A 224 -13.90 7.37 14.74
C GLY A 224 -13.26 6.18 14.01
N LYS A 225 -14.00 5.64 13.05
CA LYS A 225 -13.53 4.60 12.13
C LYS A 225 -14.18 4.78 10.77
N PHE A 226 -13.39 4.71 9.70
CA PHE A 226 -13.90 4.88 8.34
C PHE A 226 -13.00 4.19 7.32
N THR A 227 -13.52 4.02 6.11
CA THR A 227 -12.74 3.55 4.97
C THR A 227 -12.54 4.66 3.95
N ILE A 228 -11.42 4.61 3.27
CA ILE A 228 -11.06 5.41 2.11
C ILE A 228 -10.90 4.44 0.95
N THR A 229 -11.57 4.66 -0.16
CA THR A 229 -11.33 3.91 -1.40
C THR A 229 -10.83 4.89 -2.44
N THR A 230 -9.59 4.70 -2.89
CA THR A 230 -8.95 5.52 -3.91
C THR A 230 -9.53 5.25 -5.28
N GLY A 231 -9.51 6.24 -6.16
CA GLY A 231 -10.02 6.11 -7.50
C GLY A 231 -9.15 5.25 -8.42
N ALA A 232 -9.66 4.96 -9.62
CA ALA A 232 -8.96 4.19 -10.65
C ALA A 232 -7.85 4.99 -11.34
N THR A 233 -7.85 6.31 -11.20
CA THR A 233 -6.83 7.22 -11.75
C THR A 233 -6.37 8.21 -10.67
N ALA A 234 -5.24 8.87 -10.88
CA ALA A 234 -4.69 9.85 -9.95
C ALA A 234 -5.64 11.04 -9.69
N ASP A 235 -6.38 11.46 -10.71
CA ASP A 235 -7.31 12.60 -10.63
C ASP A 235 -8.68 12.21 -10.08
N ALA A 236 -8.98 10.92 -9.97
CA ALA A 236 -10.27 10.46 -9.46
C ALA A 236 -10.33 10.68 -7.94
N ALA A 237 -11.38 11.37 -7.49
CA ALA A 237 -11.59 11.62 -6.08
C ALA A 237 -11.76 10.31 -5.30
N ALA A 238 -11.12 10.24 -4.14
CA ALA A 238 -11.33 9.13 -3.21
C ALA A 238 -12.73 9.20 -2.59
N THR A 239 -13.31 8.03 -2.33
CA THR A 239 -14.58 7.90 -1.63
C THR A 239 -14.35 7.54 -0.17
N PHE A 240 -15.18 8.06 0.72
CA PHE A 240 -15.10 7.85 2.14
C PHE A 240 -16.39 7.21 2.65
N ALA A 241 -16.28 6.28 3.59
CA ALA A 241 -17.44 5.68 4.26
C ALA A 241 -17.19 5.54 5.76
N GLY A 242 -18.04 6.15 6.59
CA GLY A 242 -18.03 5.96 8.04
C GLY A 242 -18.32 4.50 8.39
N LYS A 243 -17.57 3.95 9.33
CA LYS A 243 -17.65 2.56 9.80
C LYS A 243 -17.76 2.45 11.32
N ASP A 244 -17.78 3.58 12.03
CA ASP A 244 -18.02 3.59 13.46
C ASP A 244 -19.54 3.47 13.78
N ALA A 245 -19.84 2.86 14.93
CA ALA A 245 -21.22 2.60 15.35
C ALA A 245 -22.00 3.88 15.73
N TRP A 246 -21.31 5.01 15.86
CA TRP A 246 -21.86 6.25 16.42
C TRP A 246 -22.05 7.34 15.39
N ASN A 247 -21.78 7.06 14.11
CA ASN A 247 -21.83 8.03 12.99
C ASN A 247 -20.99 9.29 13.25
N LEU A 248 -19.80 9.08 13.82
CA LEU A 248 -18.83 10.13 14.10
C LEU A 248 -18.01 10.50 12.86
N SER A 249 -17.85 9.55 11.93
CA SER A 249 -17.06 9.68 10.70
C SER A 249 -18.01 9.83 9.52
N LYS A 250 -18.11 11.05 8.95
CA LYS A 250 -19.04 11.36 7.86
C LYS A 250 -18.62 12.57 7.05
N ASP A 251 -19.15 12.69 5.84
CA ASP A 251 -19.05 13.91 5.05
C ASP A 251 -19.84 15.06 5.69
N ASN A 252 -19.26 16.23 5.69
CA ASN A 252 -19.89 17.48 6.07
C ASN A 252 -19.56 18.54 5.02
N LYS A 253 -20.50 18.75 4.09
CA LYS A 253 -20.41 19.75 3.02
C LYS A 253 -19.13 19.64 2.15
N GLY A 254 -18.77 18.42 1.78
CA GLY A 254 -17.61 18.14 0.94
C GLY A 254 -16.28 18.00 1.69
N THR A 255 -16.31 18.04 3.02
CA THR A 255 -15.15 17.70 3.85
C THR A 255 -15.50 16.49 4.70
N PHE A 256 -14.72 15.43 4.58
CA PHE A 256 -14.89 14.27 5.46
C PHE A 256 -14.37 14.60 6.86
N GLN A 257 -15.24 14.46 7.86
CA GLN A 257 -14.93 14.83 9.23
C GLN A 257 -15.07 13.63 10.18
N VAL A 258 -14.19 13.59 11.17
CA VAL A 258 -14.23 12.65 12.29
C VAL A 258 -14.47 13.46 13.57
N THR A 259 -15.63 13.26 14.18
CA THR A 259 -16.07 14.02 15.34
C THR A 259 -15.70 13.30 16.64
N ASN A 260 -15.18 14.01 17.65
CA ASN A 260 -15.16 13.51 19.02
C ASN A 260 -16.21 14.20 19.89
N VAL A 261 -16.70 13.45 20.87
CA VAL A 261 -17.69 13.88 21.84
C VAL A 261 -17.18 13.67 23.27
N LYS A 262 -17.63 14.51 24.20
CA LYS A 262 -17.24 14.42 25.62
C LYS A 262 -18.08 13.41 26.40
N ASN A 263 -19.32 13.21 25.96
CA ASN A 263 -20.27 12.31 26.61
C ASN A 263 -21.32 11.81 25.60
N ILE A 264 -22.12 10.85 26.01
CA ILE A 264 -23.13 10.19 25.17
C ILE A 264 -24.23 11.15 24.67
N THR A 265 -24.51 12.23 25.38
CA THR A 265 -25.58 13.20 24.97
C THR A 265 -25.15 14.07 23.80
N GLN A 266 -23.85 14.04 23.42
CA GLN A 266 -23.29 14.79 22.28
C GLN A 266 -23.20 13.94 21.02
N LEU A 267 -23.57 12.65 21.09
CA LEU A 267 -23.57 11.78 19.90
C LEU A 267 -24.57 12.30 18.86
N PRO A 268 -24.22 12.16 17.56
CA PRO A 268 -25.17 12.50 16.50
C PRO A 268 -26.48 11.69 16.65
N LEU A 269 -27.58 12.35 16.85
CA LEU A 269 -28.91 11.73 17.05
C LEU A 269 -29.54 11.34 15.70
N THR A 270 -28.78 10.73 14.79
CA THR A 270 -29.25 10.36 13.46
C THR A 270 -29.29 8.85 13.28
N GLY A 271 -30.43 8.30 12.85
CA GLY A 271 -30.59 6.89 12.49
C GLY A 271 -30.71 5.92 13.68
N ALA A 272 -30.21 4.69 13.47
CA ALA A 272 -30.35 3.57 14.41
C ALA A 272 -29.81 3.84 15.83
N ALA A 273 -28.76 4.65 15.98
CA ALA A 273 -28.19 4.99 17.30
C ALA A 273 -29.13 5.86 18.12
N GLY A 274 -29.81 6.83 17.49
CA GLY A 274 -30.82 7.65 18.14
C GLY A 274 -32.05 6.83 18.58
N THR A 275 -32.55 5.99 17.69
CA THR A 275 -33.69 5.09 18.00
C THR A 275 -33.33 4.08 19.06
N MET A 276 -32.10 3.52 19.08
CA MET A 276 -31.66 2.60 20.12
C MET A 276 -31.60 3.28 21.50
N LEU A 277 -31.06 4.49 21.58
CA LEU A 277 -30.99 5.26 22.82
C LEU A 277 -32.41 5.58 23.35
N PHE A 278 -33.30 6.05 22.49
CA PHE A 278 -34.71 6.33 22.89
C PHE A 278 -35.44 5.05 23.27
N SER A 279 -35.17 3.92 22.61
CA SER A 279 -35.77 2.63 22.98
C SER A 279 -35.32 2.15 24.36
N VAL A 280 -34.02 2.27 24.67
CA VAL A 280 -33.50 1.90 26.00
C VAL A 280 -34.09 2.81 27.10
N ILE A 281 -34.10 4.12 26.87
CA ILE A 281 -34.69 5.06 27.82
C ILE A 281 -36.21 4.80 27.99
N GLY A 282 -36.92 4.55 26.90
CA GLY A 282 -38.31 4.20 26.92
C GLY A 282 -38.62 2.92 27.72
N LEU A 283 -37.81 1.88 27.55
CA LEU A 283 -37.91 0.63 28.29
C LEU A 283 -37.63 0.82 29.80
N LEU A 284 -36.64 1.62 30.15
CA LEU A 284 -36.33 1.93 31.55
C LEU A 284 -37.46 2.69 32.23
N ILE A 285 -38.08 3.70 31.56
CA ILE A 285 -39.22 4.45 32.08
C ILE A 285 -40.44 3.54 32.20
N ALA A 286 -40.73 2.70 31.22
CA ALA A 286 -41.82 1.74 31.26
C ALA A 286 -41.64 0.73 32.39
N GLY A 287 -40.43 0.18 32.58
CA GLY A 287 -40.10 -0.73 33.67
C GLY A 287 -40.27 -0.08 35.05
N ALA A 288 -39.84 1.16 35.24
CA ALA A 288 -40.01 1.91 36.46
C ALA A 288 -41.49 2.17 36.73
N ALA A 289 -42.29 2.56 35.74
CA ALA A 289 -43.72 2.80 35.87
C ALA A 289 -44.50 1.53 36.29
N VAL A 290 -44.17 0.38 35.68
CA VAL A 290 -44.77 -0.93 36.05
C VAL A 290 -44.41 -1.28 37.48
N THR A 291 -43.17 -1.08 37.92
CA THR A 291 -42.72 -1.38 39.29
C THR A 291 -43.47 -0.54 40.31
N VAL A 292 -43.61 0.77 40.06
CA VAL A 292 -44.37 1.68 40.92
C VAL A 292 -45.85 1.28 40.96
N PHE A 293 -46.45 0.94 39.83
CA PHE A 293 -47.84 0.51 39.75
C PHE A 293 -48.10 -0.78 40.54
N VAL A 294 -47.25 -1.80 40.37
CA VAL A 294 -47.37 -3.08 41.10
C VAL A 294 -47.19 -2.86 42.60
N LYS A 295 -46.21 -2.06 43.02
CA LYS A 295 -45.99 -1.73 44.43
C LYS A 295 -47.16 -0.96 45.04
N SER A 296 -47.69 0.03 44.33
CA SER A 296 -48.88 0.78 44.77
C SER A 296 -50.12 -0.11 44.96
N ARG A 297 -50.29 -1.08 44.06
CA ARG A 297 -51.42 -2.02 44.14
C ARG A 297 -51.28 -3.02 45.28
N SER A 298 -50.07 -3.50 45.57
CA SER A 298 -49.83 -4.37 46.73
C SER A 298 -49.99 -3.67 48.04
N THR A 299 -49.57 -2.41 48.15
CA THR A 299 -49.77 -1.58 49.36
C THR A 299 -51.25 -1.29 49.63
N LYS A 300 -52.02 -0.99 48.59
CA LYS A 300 -53.51 -0.79 48.76
C LYS A 300 -54.21 -2.08 49.20
N ARG A 301 -53.79 -3.26 48.75
CA ARG A 301 -54.33 -4.54 49.19
C ARG A 301 -53.98 -4.85 50.66
N ALA A 302 -52.80 -4.51 51.12
CA ALA A 302 -52.33 -4.72 52.50
C ALA A 302 -53.06 -3.74 53.51
N LEU A 303 -53.51 -2.59 53.05
CA LEU A 303 -54.21 -1.62 53.87
C LEU A 303 -55.75 -1.91 54.00
N ASN A 304 -56.31 -2.76 53.14
CA ASN A 304 -57.75 -3.12 53.11
C ASN A 304 -58.01 -4.55 53.60
N ALA A 305 -56.98 -5.24 54.11
CA ALA A 305 -57.08 -6.53 54.81
C ALA A 305 -56.89 -6.37 56.30
#